data_711e3cc18231c99e9dfcdf7bcd1169c2
#
_entry.id   711e3cc18231c99e9dfcdf7bcd1169c2
#
_cell.length_a   1.000
_cell.length_b   1.000
_cell.length_c   1.000
_cell.angle_alpha   90.00
_cell.angle_beta   90.00
_cell.angle_gamma   90.00
#
_symmetry.space_group_name_H-M   'P 1'
#
loop_
_entity.id
_entity.type
_entity.pdbx_description
1 polymer ?
#
loop_
_entity_poly.entity_id
_entity_poly.type
_entity_poly.pdbx_seq_one_letter_code
_entity_poly.pdbx_strand_id
1 'polypeptide(L)'
;KLDTDAEFDSIDKWLVGKNIEKIINILSDMKITTRKNYLAAVIVALTTDKDKHADALVDYRKYLDKIVEEYNKQMKSQKKSDKQEENWVTMDELKEIVSGYKKEIRKLDLANKDLWSNRQFNLYQMYLVGLLYTELPPVRLDYSNMMLITEADYKKIDEKNKNYLVLISRNKKYFSLGSYKTEDKYGVHIIDIPSIVNSVINKFLQ
;
A
#
# COMPACT_ATOMS: atom_id res chain seq x y z
N LYS A 1 -9.41 -26.69 -16.65
CA LYS A 1 -9.63 -25.72 -17.75
C LYS A 1 -11.12 -25.55 -17.88
N LEU A 2 -11.62 -24.34 -17.71
CA LEU A 2 -12.95 -23.96 -18.15
C LEU A 2 -12.95 -24.11 -19.66
N ASP A 3 -14.01 -24.73 -20.20
CA ASP A 3 -14.14 -24.93 -21.64
C ASP A 3 -14.22 -23.54 -22.30
N THR A 4 -13.17 -23.17 -23.03
CA THR A 4 -12.99 -21.83 -23.58
C THR A 4 -13.78 -21.59 -24.86
N ASP A 5 -14.45 -22.65 -25.38
CA ASP A 5 -15.19 -22.59 -26.65
C ASP A 5 -16.70 -22.34 -26.45
N ALA A 6 -17.15 -22.14 -25.20
CA ALA A 6 -18.54 -21.81 -24.97
C ALA A 6 -18.76 -20.30 -25.07
N GLU A 7 -19.66 -19.92 -25.96
CA GLU A 7 -20.15 -18.55 -26.10
C GLU A 7 -20.59 -17.97 -24.76
N PHE A 8 -20.14 -16.76 -24.43
CA PHE A 8 -20.49 -16.03 -23.19
C PHE A 8 -21.93 -15.51 -23.22
N ASP A 9 -22.90 -16.39 -23.50
CA ASP A 9 -24.29 -15.99 -23.71
C ASP A 9 -25.04 -15.66 -22.41
N SER A 10 -24.62 -16.19 -21.26
CA SER A 10 -25.24 -15.83 -19.97
C SER A 10 -24.42 -16.29 -18.77
N ILE A 11 -24.40 -15.47 -17.71
CA ILE A 11 -23.86 -15.79 -16.39
C ILE A 11 -24.43 -17.09 -15.83
N ASP A 12 -25.68 -17.40 -16.16
CA ASP A 12 -26.43 -18.56 -15.70
C ASP A 12 -25.79 -19.89 -16.05
N LYS A 13 -25.18 -19.98 -17.23
CA LYS A 13 -24.53 -21.24 -17.68
C LYS A 13 -23.27 -21.56 -16.91
N TRP A 14 -22.59 -20.55 -16.38
CA TRP A 14 -21.23 -20.67 -15.82
C TRP A 14 -21.19 -20.67 -14.32
N LEU A 15 -22.03 -19.89 -13.66
CA LEU A 15 -21.93 -19.61 -12.24
C LEU A 15 -22.99 -20.33 -11.40
N VAL A 16 -23.91 -21.09 -12.00
CA VAL A 16 -25.02 -21.71 -11.28
C VAL A 16 -25.06 -23.24 -11.44
N GLY A 17 -25.90 -23.90 -10.63
CA GLY A 17 -26.14 -25.33 -10.70
C GLY A 17 -24.88 -26.17 -10.49
N LYS A 18 -24.65 -27.14 -11.36
CA LYS A 18 -23.52 -28.08 -11.28
C LYS A 18 -22.12 -27.42 -11.36
N ASN A 19 -22.07 -26.18 -11.83
CA ASN A 19 -20.78 -25.47 -11.96
C ASN A 19 -20.31 -24.86 -10.63
N ILE A 20 -21.20 -24.69 -9.64
CA ILE A 20 -20.82 -24.16 -8.32
C ILE A 20 -19.71 -25.01 -7.70
N GLU A 21 -19.91 -26.31 -7.61
CA GLU A 21 -18.90 -27.23 -7.05
C GLU A 21 -17.59 -27.22 -7.87
N LYS A 22 -17.68 -27.20 -9.21
CA LYS A 22 -16.49 -27.12 -10.06
C LYS A 22 -15.69 -25.85 -9.81
N ILE A 23 -16.35 -24.71 -9.69
CA ILE A 23 -15.72 -23.43 -9.42
C ILE A 23 -15.05 -23.46 -8.04
N ILE A 24 -15.74 -23.96 -7.03
CA ILE A 24 -15.20 -24.07 -5.68
C ILE A 24 -13.98 -24.99 -5.65
N ASN A 25 -14.01 -26.13 -6.34
CA ASN A 25 -12.90 -27.04 -6.43
C ASN A 25 -11.68 -26.41 -7.13
N ILE A 26 -11.91 -25.67 -8.22
CA ILE A 26 -10.83 -24.92 -8.89
C ILE A 26 -10.22 -23.86 -7.95
N LEU A 27 -11.06 -23.20 -7.16
CA LEU A 27 -10.61 -22.18 -6.23
C LEU A 27 -9.87 -22.79 -5.02
N SER A 28 -10.15 -24.06 -4.65
CA SER A 28 -9.56 -24.70 -3.46
C SER A 28 -8.03 -24.76 -3.49
N ASP A 29 -7.43 -24.86 -4.68
CA ASP A 29 -5.99 -24.89 -4.87
C ASP A 29 -5.30 -23.52 -4.81
N MET A 30 -6.10 -22.45 -4.73
CA MET A 30 -5.60 -21.09 -4.69
C MET A 30 -5.38 -20.60 -3.25
N LYS A 31 -4.56 -19.55 -3.11
CA LYS A 31 -4.38 -18.88 -1.82
C LYS A 31 -5.72 -18.36 -1.28
N ILE A 32 -5.88 -18.41 0.04
CA ILE A 32 -7.12 -18.02 0.73
C ILE A 32 -7.61 -16.60 0.35
N THR A 33 -6.69 -15.63 0.20
CA THR A 33 -7.01 -14.27 -0.24
C THR A 33 -7.54 -14.23 -1.67
N THR A 34 -6.98 -15.04 -2.55
CA THR A 34 -7.41 -15.16 -3.95
C THR A 34 -8.79 -15.81 -4.01
N ARG A 35 -9.02 -16.92 -3.29
CA ARG A 35 -10.33 -17.59 -3.17
C ARG A 35 -11.42 -16.60 -2.74
N LYS A 36 -11.14 -15.83 -1.67
CA LYS A 36 -12.09 -14.83 -1.15
C LYS A 36 -12.45 -13.79 -2.22
N ASN A 37 -11.48 -13.27 -2.95
CA ASN A 37 -11.72 -12.25 -3.97
C ASN A 37 -12.50 -12.77 -5.16
N TYR A 38 -12.20 -13.98 -5.65
CA TYR A 38 -12.97 -14.59 -6.75
C TYR A 38 -14.40 -14.90 -6.34
N LEU A 39 -14.64 -15.45 -5.14
CA LEU A 39 -16.01 -15.70 -4.65
C LEU A 39 -16.80 -14.39 -4.48
N ALA A 40 -16.16 -13.33 -3.97
CA ALA A 40 -16.79 -12.03 -3.90
C ALA A 40 -17.19 -11.50 -5.30
N ALA A 41 -16.31 -11.65 -6.29
CA ALA A 41 -16.62 -11.26 -7.67
C ALA A 41 -17.79 -12.07 -8.26
N VAL A 42 -17.82 -13.38 -8.03
CA VAL A 42 -18.94 -14.24 -8.46
C VAL A 42 -20.26 -13.79 -7.80
N ILE A 43 -20.25 -13.52 -6.50
CA ILE A 43 -21.43 -13.03 -5.78
C ILE A 43 -21.90 -11.69 -6.35
N VAL A 44 -20.98 -10.76 -6.62
CA VAL A 44 -21.32 -9.47 -7.24
C VAL A 44 -21.95 -9.67 -8.61
N ALA A 45 -21.41 -10.54 -9.45
CA ALA A 45 -21.98 -10.85 -10.76
C ALA A 45 -23.40 -11.43 -10.66
N LEU A 46 -23.64 -12.34 -9.72
CA LEU A 46 -24.98 -12.94 -9.51
C LEU A 46 -25.98 -11.98 -8.87
N THR A 47 -25.53 -10.91 -8.20
CA THR A 47 -26.43 -9.90 -7.61
C THR A 47 -27.11 -9.00 -8.64
N THR A 48 -26.73 -9.06 -9.91
CA THR A 48 -27.39 -8.34 -11.01
C THR A 48 -28.85 -8.79 -11.20
N ASP A 49 -29.14 -10.07 -10.90
CA ASP A 49 -30.50 -10.63 -10.87
C ASP A 49 -30.64 -11.54 -9.64
N LYS A 50 -30.94 -10.92 -8.50
CA LYS A 50 -30.98 -11.59 -7.18
C LYS A 50 -32.05 -12.66 -7.07
N ASP A 51 -33.21 -12.43 -7.66
CA ASP A 51 -34.33 -13.31 -7.55
C ASP A 51 -34.10 -14.60 -8.36
N LYS A 52 -33.54 -14.45 -9.55
CA LYS A 52 -33.17 -15.58 -10.43
C LYS A 52 -32.05 -16.44 -9.85
N HIS A 53 -31.10 -15.82 -9.14
CA HIS A 53 -29.90 -16.49 -8.65
C HIS A 53 -29.90 -16.74 -7.14
N ALA A 54 -31.05 -16.67 -6.48
CA ALA A 54 -31.18 -16.74 -5.01
C ALA A 54 -30.46 -17.98 -4.43
N ASP A 55 -30.68 -19.16 -4.96
CA ASP A 55 -30.10 -20.41 -4.46
C ASP A 55 -28.57 -20.42 -4.63
N ALA A 56 -28.07 -20.01 -5.81
CA ALA A 56 -26.65 -19.95 -6.07
C ALA A 56 -25.94 -18.91 -5.16
N LEU A 57 -26.60 -17.78 -4.89
CA LEU A 57 -26.09 -16.77 -3.97
C LEU A 57 -25.98 -17.29 -2.53
N VAL A 58 -26.93 -18.12 -2.08
CA VAL A 58 -26.87 -18.77 -0.76
C VAL A 58 -25.65 -19.70 -0.69
N ASP A 59 -25.44 -20.53 -1.69
CA ASP A 59 -24.32 -21.47 -1.73
C ASP A 59 -22.96 -20.73 -1.74
N TYR A 60 -22.76 -19.76 -2.62
CA TYR A 60 -21.50 -19.00 -2.67
C TYR A 60 -21.24 -18.20 -1.41
N ARG A 61 -22.27 -17.60 -0.79
CA ARG A 61 -22.12 -16.89 0.49
C ARG A 61 -21.66 -17.83 1.60
N LYS A 62 -22.27 -19.00 1.69
CA LYS A 62 -21.88 -20.03 2.67
C LYS A 62 -20.40 -20.43 2.53
N TYR A 63 -19.90 -20.55 1.30
CA TYR A 63 -18.47 -20.82 1.06
C TYR A 63 -17.60 -19.62 1.39
N LEU A 64 -18.02 -18.41 1.02
CA LEU A 64 -17.32 -17.20 1.35
C LEU A 64 -17.18 -17.01 2.86
N ASP A 65 -18.23 -17.24 3.61
CA ASP A 65 -18.25 -17.12 5.08
C ASP A 65 -17.24 -18.07 5.72
N LYS A 66 -17.15 -19.32 5.26
CA LYS A 66 -16.14 -20.29 5.73
C LYS A 66 -14.72 -19.81 5.45
N ILE A 67 -14.47 -19.28 4.24
CA ILE A 67 -13.15 -18.78 3.86
C ILE A 67 -12.79 -17.52 4.64
N VAL A 68 -13.75 -16.63 4.89
CA VAL A 68 -13.56 -15.43 5.72
C VAL A 68 -13.24 -15.83 7.16
N GLU A 69 -13.90 -16.84 7.71
CA GLU A 69 -13.60 -17.34 9.05
C GLU A 69 -12.17 -17.93 9.13
N GLU A 70 -11.79 -18.78 8.16
CA GLU A 70 -10.46 -19.34 8.04
C GLU A 70 -9.39 -18.23 7.91
N TYR A 71 -9.63 -17.26 7.03
CA TYR A 71 -8.76 -16.11 6.84
C TYR A 71 -8.59 -15.30 8.14
N ASN A 72 -9.69 -15.04 8.85
CA ASN A 72 -9.65 -14.28 10.11
C ASN A 72 -8.89 -15.05 11.20
N LYS A 73 -9.03 -16.38 11.28
CA LYS A 73 -8.23 -17.24 12.19
C LYS A 73 -6.74 -17.14 11.86
N GLN A 74 -6.39 -17.21 10.56
CA GLN A 74 -5.01 -17.09 10.10
C GLN A 74 -4.43 -15.70 10.42
N MET A 75 -5.19 -14.64 10.18
CA MET A 75 -4.76 -13.27 10.50
C MET A 75 -4.59 -13.02 12.00
N LYS A 76 -5.51 -13.57 12.83
CA LYS A 76 -5.42 -13.47 14.29
C LYS A 76 -4.21 -14.20 14.86
N SER A 77 -3.74 -15.26 14.21
CA SER A 77 -2.56 -16.00 14.67
C SER A 77 -1.27 -15.20 14.54
N GLN A 78 -1.26 -14.13 13.73
CA GLN A 78 -0.10 -13.28 13.41
C GLN A 78 1.16 -14.07 13.00
N LYS A 79 0.99 -15.32 12.57
CA LYS A 79 2.09 -16.13 12.05
C LYS A 79 2.47 -15.67 10.65
N LYS A 80 3.74 -15.42 10.46
CA LYS A 80 4.28 -15.14 9.13
C LYS A 80 4.28 -16.42 8.30
N SER A 81 4.08 -16.30 6.98
CA SER A 81 4.35 -17.39 6.05
C SER A 81 5.86 -17.53 5.85
N ASP A 82 6.32 -18.70 5.38
CA ASP A 82 7.75 -18.94 5.11
C ASP A 82 8.36 -17.86 4.22
N LYS A 83 7.63 -17.43 3.18
CA LYS A 83 8.05 -16.34 2.30
C LYS A 83 8.11 -14.98 3.00
N GLN A 84 7.24 -14.74 3.97
CA GLN A 84 7.29 -13.50 4.77
C GLN A 84 8.45 -13.56 5.76
N GLU A 85 8.72 -14.71 6.36
CA GLU A 85 9.85 -14.89 7.27
C GLU A 85 11.19 -14.70 6.54
N GLU A 86 11.35 -15.29 5.35
CA GLU A 86 12.53 -15.14 4.51
C GLU A 86 12.82 -13.68 4.10
N ASN A 87 11.76 -12.90 3.85
CA ASN A 87 11.88 -11.51 3.40
C ASN A 87 11.64 -10.49 4.52
N TRP A 88 11.59 -10.94 5.77
CA TRP A 88 11.35 -10.04 6.90
C TRP A 88 12.62 -9.32 7.29
N VAL A 89 12.51 -8.00 7.40
CA VAL A 89 13.58 -7.14 7.92
C VAL A 89 13.11 -6.53 9.22
N THR A 90 13.89 -6.65 10.26
CA THR A 90 13.61 -5.98 11.54
C THR A 90 13.89 -4.48 11.45
N MET A 91 13.36 -3.71 12.39
CA MET A 91 13.62 -2.27 12.44
C MET A 91 15.11 -1.97 12.68
N ASP A 92 15.80 -2.80 13.45
CA ASP A 92 17.22 -2.61 13.72
C ASP A 92 18.07 -2.88 12.48
N GLU A 93 17.79 -3.95 11.75
CA GLU A 93 18.44 -4.24 10.45
C GLU A 93 18.17 -3.11 9.44
N LEU A 94 16.93 -2.58 9.38
CA LEU A 94 16.62 -1.45 8.52
C LEU A 94 17.44 -0.21 8.90
N LYS A 95 17.57 0.10 10.18
CA LYS A 95 18.42 1.20 10.68
C LYS A 95 19.90 1.01 10.36
N GLU A 96 20.39 -0.22 10.40
CA GLU A 96 21.76 -0.55 9.98
C GLU A 96 21.98 -0.28 8.49
N ILE A 97 21.03 -0.69 7.63
CA ILE A 97 21.07 -0.40 6.19
C ILE A 97 21.10 1.11 5.94
N VAL A 98 20.22 1.88 6.61
CA VAL A 98 20.17 3.35 6.51
C VAL A 98 21.48 3.98 6.98
N SER A 99 22.06 3.47 8.06
CA SER A 99 23.38 3.89 8.55
C SER A 99 24.49 3.60 7.53
N GLY A 100 24.41 2.48 6.81
CA GLY A 100 25.30 2.14 5.70
C GLY A 100 25.24 3.19 4.59
N TYR A 101 24.06 3.59 4.15
CA TYR A 101 23.90 4.67 3.17
C TYR A 101 24.51 6.00 3.64
N LYS A 102 24.28 6.35 4.91
CA LYS A 102 24.89 7.56 5.51
C LYS A 102 26.41 7.55 5.46
N LYS A 103 27.04 6.40 5.77
CA LYS A 103 28.50 6.24 5.71
C LYS A 103 29.02 6.41 4.28
N GLU A 104 28.34 5.82 3.30
CA GLU A 104 28.73 5.92 1.88
C GLU A 104 28.56 7.35 1.35
N ILE A 105 27.46 8.03 1.68
CA ILE A 105 27.23 9.45 1.34
C ILE A 105 28.35 10.33 1.88
N ARG A 106 28.78 10.10 3.13
CA ARG A 106 29.91 10.83 3.73
C ARG A 106 31.26 10.54 3.03
N LYS A 107 31.52 9.25 2.73
CA LYS A 107 32.71 8.82 2.01
C LYS A 107 32.80 9.46 0.62
N LEU A 108 31.70 9.63 -0.06
CA LEU A 108 31.59 10.25 -1.38
C LEU A 108 31.47 11.77 -1.32
N ASP A 109 31.43 12.35 -0.12
CA ASP A 109 31.26 13.79 0.15
C ASP A 109 30.10 14.44 -0.60
N LEU A 110 28.96 13.71 -0.70
CA LEU A 110 27.80 14.15 -1.47
C LEU A 110 27.12 15.41 -0.90
N ALA A 111 27.32 15.69 0.38
CA ALA A 111 26.77 16.89 1.01
C ALA A 111 27.36 18.19 0.41
N ASN A 112 28.61 18.14 -0.04
CA ASN A 112 29.34 19.30 -0.57
C ASN A 112 29.41 19.35 -2.11
N LYS A 113 28.77 18.37 -2.80
CA LYS A 113 28.73 18.35 -4.27
C LYS A 113 27.48 19.05 -4.78
N ASP A 114 27.63 19.90 -5.78
CA ASP A 114 26.50 20.57 -6.45
C ASP A 114 25.84 19.68 -7.50
N LEU A 115 26.58 18.75 -8.09
CA LEU A 115 26.06 17.83 -9.09
C LEU A 115 26.33 16.38 -8.69
N TRP A 116 25.32 15.55 -8.87
CA TRP A 116 25.38 14.11 -8.60
C TRP A 116 25.20 13.30 -9.89
N SER A 117 25.96 12.21 -10.01
CA SER A 117 25.64 11.18 -10.99
C SER A 117 24.32 10.48 -10.62
N ASN A 118 23.70 9.80 -11.59
CA ASN A 118 22.46 9.03 -11.32
C ASN A 118 22.63 8.01 -10.17
N ARG A 119 23.79 7.37 -10.07
CA ARG A 119 24.10 6.45 -8.97
C ARG A 119 24.15 7.16 -7.62
N GLN A 120 24.75 8.34 -7.56
CA GLN A 120 24.84 9.14 -6.34
C GLN A 120 23.47 9.69 -5.93
N PHE A 121 22.68 10.14 -6.91
CA PHE A 121 21.29 10.56 -6.67
C PHE A 121 20.46 9.41 -6.09
N ASN A 122 20.50 8.23 -6.70
CA ASN A 122 19.80 7.06 -6.20
C ASN A 122 20.23 6.68 -4.77
N LEU A 123 21.53 6.72 -4.47
CA LEU A 123 22.04 6.46 -3.11
C LEU A 123 21.45 7.45 -2.11
N TYR A 124 21.43 8.74 -2.46
CA TYR A 124 20.89 9.77 -1.59
C TYR A 124 19.35 9.65 -1.42
N GLN A 125 18.65 9.27 -2.50
CA GLN A 125 17.23 8.99 -2.47
C GLN A 125 16.91 7.78 -1.58
N MET A 126 17.67 6.69 -1.67
CA MET A 126 17.53 5.51 -0.79
C MET A 126 17.75 5.87 0.67
N TYR A 127 18.72 6.74 0.95
CA TYR A 127 18.95 7.25 2.30
C TYR A 127 17.74 8.07 2.81
N LEU A 128 17.23 9.00 2.00
CA LEU A 128 16.03 9.78 2.36
C LEU A 128 14.82 8.88 2.63
N VAL A 129 14.54 7.94 1.72
CA VAL A 129 13.44 6.98 1.90
C VAL A 129 13.63 6.17 3.18
N GLY A 130 14.84 5.65 3.42
CA GLY A 130 15.15 4.92 4.64
C GLY A 130 14.88 5.75 5.90
N LEU A 131 15.27 7.02 5.94
CA LEU A 131 14.98 7.91 7.06
C LEU A 131 13.48 8.18 7.23
N LEU A 132 12.72 8.34 6.15
CA LEU A 132 11.26 8.54 6.24
C LEU A 132 10.56 7.36 6.95
N TYR A 133 11.07 6.14 6.78
CA TYR A 133 10.48 4.94 7.39
C TYR A 133 11.10 4.53 8.73
N THR A 134 12.24 5.11 9.12
CA THR A 134 12.88 4.82 10.41
C THR A 134 12.70 5.91 11.46
N GLU A 135 12.51 7.17 11.03
CA GLU A 135 12.42 8.34 11.91
C GLU A 135 11.02 8.94 12.00
N LEU A 136 10.10 8.53 11.12
CA LEU A 136 8.74 9.04 11.06
C LEU A 136 7.73 7.89 11.15
N PRO A 137 6.46 8.17 11.51
CA PRO A 137 5.40 7.17 11.45
C PRO A 137 5.31 6.58 10.04
N PRO A 138 5.24 5.24 9.90
CA PRO A 138 5.19 4.60 8.60
C PRO A 138 3.87 4.96 7.91
N VAL A 139 3.97 5.61 6.77
CA VAL A 139 2.86 5.82 5.84
C VAL A 139 3.11 4.96 4.60
N ARG A 140 2.09 4.78 3.77
CA ARG A 140 2.23 3.99 2.54
C ARG A 140 3.10 4.74 1.52
N LEU A 141 2.65 4.82 0.27
CA LEU A 141 3.31 5.61 -0.78
C LEU A 141 2.91 7.10 -0.76
N ASP A 142 2.34 7.58 0.35
CA ASP A 142 1.81 8.95 0.47
C ASP A 142 2.91 10.01 0.38
N TYR A 143 4.19 9.62 0.57
CA TYR A 143 5.34 10.49 0.32
C TYR A 143 5.69 10.66 -1.17
N SER A 144 5.17 9.82 -2.09
CA SER A 144 5.59 9.83 -3.50
C SER A 144 5.04 10.98 -4.32
N ASN A 145 3.88 11.52 -3.97
CA ASN A 145 3.16 12.55 -4.73
C ASN A 145 2.98 13.84 -3.92
N MET A 146 4.03 14.26 -3.22
CA MET A 146 3.98 15.48 -2.42
C MET A 146 4.17 16.74 -3.27
N MET A 147 3.34 17.72 -3.02
CA MET A 147 3.52 19.06 -3.55
C MET A 147 4.37 19.89 -2.58
N LEU A 148 5.37 20.59 -3.13
CA LEU A 148 6.18 21.52 -2.36
C LEU A 148 5.46 22.87 -2.29
N ILE A 149 5.27 23.41 -1.07
CA ILE A 149 4.54 24.67 -0.88
C ILE A 149 5.11 25.46 0.31
N THR A 150 5.03 26.79 0.25
CA THR A 150 5.34 27.62 1.40
C THR A 150 4.20 27.58 2.44
N GLU A 151 4.52 27.83 3.70
CA GLU A 151 3.49 27.89 4.75
C GLU A 151 2.47 28.99 4.46
N ALA A 152 2.93 30.13 3.92
CA ALA A 152 2.06 31.25 3.57
C ALA A 152 1.01 30.88 2.50
N ASP A 153 1.43 30.11 1.49
CA ASP A 153 0.52 29.68 0.43
C ASP A 153 -0.34 28.49 0.89
N TYR A 154 0.20 27.60 1.70
CA TYR A 154 -0.57 26.51 2.30
C TYR A 154 -1.75 27.02 3.15
N LYS A 155 -1.56 28.13 3.89
CA LYS A 155 -2.63 28.75 4.68
C LYS A 155 -3.79 29.33 3.83
N LYS A 156 -3.55 29.60 2.54
CA LYS A 156 -4.57 30.11 1.61
C LYS A 156 -5.41 28.99 0.95
N ILE A 157 -5.02 27.73 1.14
CA ILE A 157 -5.74 26.59 0.57
C ILE A 157 -6.95 26.26 1.46
N ASP A 158 -8.14 26.33 0.91
CA ASP A 158 -9.38 26.01 1.63
C ASP A 158 -9.51 24.49 1.81
N GLU A 159 -9.40 23.70 0.73
CA GLU A 159 -9.48 22.26 0.76
C GLU A 159 -8.09 21.61 0.70
N LYS A 160 -7.65 21.02 1.82
CA LYS A 160 -6.34 20.36 1.94
C LYS A 160 -6.41 18.89 1.55
N ASN A 161 -6.92 18.60 0.35
CA ASN A 161 -7.17 17.25 -0.18
C ASN A 161 -5.99 16.65 -0.96
N LYS A 162 -4.77 17.17 -0.76
CA LYS A 162 -3.53 16.68 -1.37
C LYS A 162 -2.46 16.51 -0.30
N ASN A 163 -1.34 15.87 -0.69
CA ASN A 163 -0.19 15.71 0.18
C ASN A 163 0.82 16.81 -0.10
N TYR A 164 1.28 17.47 0.95
CA TYR A 164 2.18 18.62 0.86
C TYR A 164 3.43 18.45 1.75
N LEU A 165 4.57 18.83 1.22
CA LEU A 165 5.74 19.21 2.02
C LEU A 165 5.69 20.72 2.23
N VAL A 166 5.35 21.15 3.44
CA VAL A 166 5.15 22.57 3.76
C VAL A 166 6.44 23.16 4.33
N LEU A 167 6.93 24.21 3.68
CA LEU A 167 8.15 24.93 4.04
C LEU A 167 7.81 26.11 4.95
N ILE A 168 8.22 26.06 6.22
CA ILE A 168 8.15 27.19 7.15
C ILE A 168 9.44 27.99 7.06
N SER A 169 10.57 27.29 7.14
CA SER A 169 11.92 27.86 7.02
C SER A 169 12.90 26.78 6.53
N ARG A 170 14.17 27.17 6.32
CA ARG A 170 15.23 26.19 5.99
C ARG A 170 15.29 25.05 7.01
N ASN A 171 15.09 25.35 8.29
CA ASN A 171 15.27 24.41 9.39
C ASN A 171 13.94 23.79 9.88
N LYS A 172 12.80 24.21 9.38
CA LYS A 172 11.49 23.72 9.84
C LYS A 172 10.55 23.48 8.67
N LYS A 173 10.07 22.25 8.60
CA LYS A 173 9.11 21.76 7.62
C LYS A 173 8.18 20.76 8.29
N TYR A 174 7.03 20.52 7.68
CA TYR A 174 6.15 19.42 8.06
C TYR A 174 5.49 18.79 6.82
N PHE A 175 5.05 17.57 6.95
CA PHE A 175 4.18 16.95 5.96
C PHE A 175 2.73 17.20 6.35
N SER A 176 1.93 17.55 5.37
CA SER A 176 0.47 17.59 5.47
C SER A 176 -0.11 16.56 4.53
N LEU A 177 -0.69 15.50 5.08
CA LEU A 177 -1.30 14.40 4.34
C LEU A 177 -2.80 14.62 4.32
N GLY A 178 -3.34 15.03 3.19
CA GLY A 178 -4.77 15.25 2.94
C GLY A 178 -5.33 14.31 1.88
N SER A 179 -4.50 13.42 1.31
CA SER A 179 -4.91 12.38 0.36
C SER A 179 -4.25 11.06 0.72
N TYR A 180 -4.96 10.22 1.50
CA TYR A 180 -4.52 8.90 1.90
C TYR A 180 -5.73 7.98 2.16
N LYS A 181 -5.54 6.67 2.24
CA LYS A 181 -6.61 5.65 2.19
C LYS A 181 -7.77 5.86 3.18
N THR A 182 -7.54 6.50 4.31
CA THR A 182 -8.51 6.65 5.40
C THR A 182 -8.74 8.12 5.78
N GLU A 183 -8.49 9.03 4.85
CA GLU A 183 -8.66 10.49 5.06
C GLU A 183 -10.08 10.88 5.44
N ASP A 184 -11.09 10.24 4.81
CA ASP A 184 -12.51 10.47 5.12
C ASP A 184 -12.83 10.27 6.61
N LYS A 185 -12.07 9.38 7.28
CA LYS A 185 -12.28 9.06 8.69
C LYS A 185 -11.46 9.92 9.65
N TYR A 186 -10.23 10.27 9.27
CA TYR A 186 -9.26 10.90 10.17
C TYR A 186 -8.88 12.33 9.78
N GLY A 187 -9.32 12.80 8.61
CA GLY A 187 -9.01 14.15 8.11
C GLY A 187 -7.54 14.35 7.74
N VAL A 188 -7.14 15.61 7.65
CA VAL A 188 -5.75 15.97 7.33
C VAL A 188 -4.80 15.58 8.48
N HIS A 189 -3.73 14.86 8.17
CA HIS A 189 -2.73 14.43 9.13
C HIS A 189 -1.44 15.23 8.97
N ILE A 190 -0.99 15.89 10.05
CA ILE A 190 0.23 16.70 10.09
C ILE A 190 1.35 15.89 10.76
N ILE A 191 2.51 15.83 10.12
CA ILE A 191 3.69 15.12 10.62
C ILE A 191 4.86 16.11 10.66
N ASP A 192 5.32 16.42 11.86
CA ASP A 192 6.52 17.23 12.04
C ASP A 192 7.78 16.47 11.58
N ILE A 193 8.68 17.18 10.90
CA ILE A 193 9.88 16.57 10.32
C ILE A 193 11.06 16.76 11.28
N PRO A 194 11.67 15.65 11.78
CA PRO A 194 12.86 15.72 12.62
C PRO A 194 14.04 16.40 11.91
N SER A 195 14.93 17.01 12.67
CA SER A 195 16.08 17.76 12.14
C SER A 195 16.98 16.94 11.21
N ILE A 196 17.17 15.65 11.49
CA ILE A 196 17.95 14.74 10.65
C ILE A 196 17.31 14.56 9.27
N VAL A 197 16.02 14.33 9.20
CA VAL A 197 15.26 14.19 7.95
C VAL A 197 15.23 15.53 7.21
N ASN A 198 14.98 16.63 7.94
CA ASN A 198 14.94 17.96 7.36
C ASN A 198 16.28 18.36 6.68
N SER A 199 17.41 18.02 7.28
CA SER A 199 18.73 18.29 6.69
C SER A 199 18.93 17.55 5.36
N VAL A 200 18.49 16.30 5.29
CA VAL A 200 18.56 15.48 4.07
C VAL A 200 17.63 16.00 2.99
N ILE A 201 16.38 16.38 3.35
CA ILE A 201 15.44 17.02 2.43
C ILE A 201 16.03 18.31 1.86
N ASN A 202 16.63 19.15 2.69
CA ASN A 202 17.25 20.41 2.24
C ASN A 202 18.29 20.19 1.14
N LYS A 203 19.12 19.15 1.28
CA LYS A 203 20.14 18.85 0.27
C LYS A 203 19.53 18.20 -0.98
N PHE A 204 18.46 17.43 -0.82
CA PHE A 204 17.76 16.79 -1.92
C PHE A 204 16.99 17.80 -2.81
N LEU A 205 16.60 18.95 -2.26
CA LEU A 205 15.88 20.02 -2.95
C LEU A 205 16.81 21.09 -3.58
N GLN A 206 18.11 21.01 -3.38
CA GLN A 206 19.12 21.88 -4.02
C GLN A 206 19.45 21.43 -5.43
#